data_eef35c17f2882d8da415422d450e8828
#
_entry.id   eef35c17f2882d8da415422d450e8828
#
_cell.length_a   1.000
_cell.length_b   1.000
_cell.length_c   1.000
_cell.angle_alpha   90.00
_cell.angle_beta   90.00
_cell.angle_gamma   90.00
#
_symmetry.space_group_name_H-M   'P 1'
#
loop_
_entity.id
_entity.type
_entity.pdbx_description
1 polymer ?
#
loop_
_entity_poly.entity_id
_entity_poly.type
_entity_poly.pdbx_seq_one_letter_code
_entity_poly.pdbx_strand_id
1 'polypeptide(L)'
;MAAHRKPKQRPYTGSAARTAATLALAGAATAAALPGSAHADPTPTAAQVKAEVDRLYREAEVATERYNGAKAKAAATAESIDAMRDEAARRTERLNASREALGAYAAAQYRSGGLDPSLQLALSSDPDQYLQRASYVERAAAGRADELRTVQRQVADVAQLRSEAAGQLAELTARQTDLKRHKATVRAKLSEARKLLARLSPAQRAAYDASDGGRGAGHADRSSPRGSDRAPNARAAAAVAFAYGALGKPYVWGATGPSSFDCSGLTQAAWGSAGVSLPRTTYTQINAGQRVPRSELAPGDLVFFYSGVSHVGLYIGNGRMIHAPRPGAPVRIAPIDEMPFAGAARVA
;
A
#
# COMPACT_ATOMS: atom_id res chain seq x y z
N MET A 1 -5.17 53.67 24.79
CA MET A 1 -6.49 53.05 24.58
C MET A 1 -6.85 53.21 23.11
N ALA A 2 -6.73 52.16 22.34
CA ALA A 2 -7.14 52.11 20.94
C ALA A 2 -7.94 50.84 20.70
N ALA A 3 -9.23 51.00 20.44
CA ALA A 3 -10.20 49.94 20.25
C ALA A 3 -10.11 49.41 18.83
N HIS A 4 -9.73 48.12 18.67
CA HIS A 4 -9.79 47.44 17.39
C HIS A 4 -11.21 46.97 17.09
N ARG A 5 -11.88 47.61 16.14
CA ARG A 5 -13.15 47.18 15.56
C ARG A 5 -12.92 45.99 14.62
N LYS A 6 -13.59 44.84 14.89
CA LYS A 6 -13.71 43.72 13.95
C LYS A 6 -14.62 44.11 12.78
N PRO A 7 -14.27 43.75 11.52
CA PRO A 7 -15.18 43.90 10.39
C PRO A 7 -16.31 42.86 10.43
N LYS A 8 -17.54 43.31 10.18
CA LYS A 8 -18.74 42.48 10.02
C LYS A 8 -18.67 41.68 8.71
N GLN A 9 -18.76 40.36 8.81
CA GLN A 9 -18.99 39.49 7.65
C GLN A 9 -20.43 39.61 7.17
N ARG A 10 -20.62 39.91 5.86
CA ARG A 10 -21.92 39.91 5.18
C ARG A 10 -22.27 38.46 4.79
N PRO A 11 -23.52 38.01 4.97
CA PRO A 11 -23.94 36.71 4.44
C PRO A 11 -24.16 36.80 2.93
N TYR A 12 -23.56 35.89 2.19
CA TYR A 12 -23.85 35.65 0.77
C TYR A 12 -25.16 34.89 0.67
N THR A 13 -26.23 35.55 0.26
CA THR A 13 -27.47 34.92 -0.20
C THR A 13 -27.33 34.64 -1.70
N GLY A 14 -26.97 33.41 -2.02
CA GLY A 14 -27.00 32.87 -3.38
C GLY A 14 -28.24 32.00 -3.56
N SER A 15 -29.28 32.55 -4.16
CA SER A 15 -30.47 31.79 -4.57
C SER A 15 -30.12 30.93 -5.77
N ALA A 16 -30.00 29.61 -5.60
CA ALA A 16 -30.06 28.66 -6.69
C ALA A 16 -31.51 28.26 -6.92
N ALA A 17 -32.11 28.80 -7.97
CA ALA A 17 -33.42 28.42 -8.45
C ALA A 17 -33.41 26.97 -8.91
N ARG A 18 -34.13 26.11 -8.18
CA ARG A 18 -34.55 24.78 -8.66
C ARG A 18 -35.90 24.92 -9.33
N THR A 19 -35.94 24.91 -10.64
CA THR A 19 -37.17 24.77 -11.44
C THR A 19 -37.67 23.35 -11.30
N ALA A 20 -38.67 23.16 -10.43
CA ALA A 20 -39.52 21.96 -10.44
C ALA A 20 -40.65 22.22 -11.42
N ALA A 21 -40.64 21.57 -12.57
CA ALA A 21 -41.78 21.52 -13.49
C ALA A 21 -42.83 20.55 -12.94
N THR A 22 -43.84 21.05 -12.28
CA THR A 22 -45.05 20.30 -11.95
C THR A 22 -46.01 20.36 -13.13
N LEU A 23 -46.13 19.28 -13.90
CA LEU A 23 -47.21 19.06 -14.85
C LEU A 23 -48.41 18.49 -14.05
N ALA A 24 -49.36 19.35 -13.75
CA ALA A 24 -50.69 18.91 -13.27
C ALA A 24 -51.54 18.56 -14.48
N LEU A 25 -51.81 17.29 -14.69
CA LEU A 25 -52.86 16.77 -15.58
C LEU A 25 -54.03 16.34 -14.68
N ALA A 26 -55.06 17.16 -14.64
CA ALA A 26 -56.34 16.81 -14.12
C ALA A 26 -57.06 15.96 -15.20
N GLY A 27 -57.15 14.67 -14.95
CA GLY A 27 -57.97 13.74 -15.71
C GLY A 27 -58.87 12.95 -14.75
N ALA A 28 -60.17 13.29 -14.72
CA ALA A 28 -61.18 12.49 -14.08
C ALA A 28 -61.28 11.14 -14.83
N ALA A 29 -60.89 10.04 -14.21
CA ALA A 29 -61.14 8.71 -14.69
C ALA A 29 -61.81 7.90 -13.59
N THR A 30 -62.99 7.45 -13.91
CA THR A 30 -63.84 6.50 -13.20
C THR A 30 -63.08 5.28 -12.72
N ALA A 31 -63.13 5.03 -11.41
CA ALA A 31 -62.58 3.86 -10.77
C ALA A 31 -63.32 2.58 -11.20
N ALA A 32 -62.79 1.89 -12.17
CA ALA A 32 -63.01 0.48 -12.33
C ALA A 32 -61.95 -0.24 -11.50
N ALA A 33 -62.33 -0.84 -10.38
CA ALA A 33 -61.45 -1.70 -9.57
C ALA A 33 -61.13 -2.97 -10.35
N LEU A 34 -60.06 -2.94 -11.12
CA LEU A 34 -59.39 -4.15 -11.60
C LEU A 34 -58.54 -4.69 -10.44
N PRO A 35 -58.58 -6.00 -10.14
CA PRO A 35 -57.68 -6.58 -9.19
C PRO A 35 -56.24 -6.36 -9.72
N GLY A 36 -55.53 -5.46 -9.11
CA GLY A 36 -54.13 -5.24 -9.43
C GLY A 36 -53.39 -6.54 -9.20
N SER A 37 -52.95 -7.14 -10.30
CA SER A 37 -51.96 -8.21 -10.24
C SER A 37 -50.77 -7.65 -9.49
N ALA A 38 -50.60 -8.04 -8.24
CA ALA A 38 -49.37 -7.81 -7.51
C ALA A 38 -48.26 -8.55 -8.29
N HIS A 39 -47.57 -7.83 -9.16
CA HIS A 39 -46.35 -8.34 -9.77
C HIS A 39 -45.36 -8.40 -8.65
N ALA A 40 -45.28 -9.55 -7.98
CA ALA A 40 -44.12 -9.88 -7.17
C ALA A 40 -42.92 -9.78 -8.12
N ASP A 41 -41.97 -8.91 -7.79
CA ASP A 41 -40.72 -8.87 -8.51
C ASP A 41 -40.20 -10.30 -8.65
N PRO A 42 -39.84 -10.76 -9.86
CA PRO A 42 -39.46 -12.15 -10.07
C PRO A 42 -38.27 -12.45 -9.17
N THR A 43 -38.44 -13.42 -8.28
CA THR A 43 -37.34 -13.86 -7.40
C THR A 43 -36.16 -14.27 -8.28
N PRO A 44 -34.95 -13.68 -8.04
CA PRO A 44 -33.80 -13.94 -8.90
C PRO A 44 -33.47 -15.43 -8.90
N THR A 45 -33.19 -15.96 -10.08
CA THR A 45 -32.80 -17.37 -10.25
C THR A 45 -31.45 -17.65 -9.57
N ALA A 46 -31.19 -18.89 -9.21
CA ALA A 46 -29.89 -19.29 -8.62
C ALA A 46 -28.69 -18.87 -9.50
N ALA A 47 -28.85 -18.96 -10.82
CA ALA A 47 -27.83 -18.53 -11.80
C ALA A 47 -27.56 -17.01 -11.74
N GLN A 48 -28.62 -16.19 -11.64
CA GLN A 48 -28.48 -14.74 -11.49
C GLN A 48 -27.83 -14.36 -10.16
N VAL A 49 -28.22 -15.01 -9.07
CA VAL A 49 -27.59 -14.80 -7.75
C VAL A 49 -26.11 -15.20 -7.82
N LYS A 50 -25.78 -16.33 -8.45
CA LYS A 50 -24.38 -16.75 -8.62
C LYS A 50 -23.57 -15.71 -9.39
N ALA A 51 -24.06 -15.26 -10.54
CA ALA A 51 -23.36 -14.26 -11.35
C ALA A 51 -23.11 -12.96 -10.59
N GLU A 52 -24.10 -12.52 -9.80
CA GLU A 52 -23.98 -11.30 -8.99
C GLU A 52 -23.02 -11.49 -7.82
N VAL A 53 -23.06 -12.62 -7.14
CA VAL A 53 -22.09 -12.95 -6.06
C VAL A 53 -20.68 -13.03 -6.61
N ASP A 54 -20.48 -13.68 -7.75
CA ASP A 54 -19.16 -13.76 -8.40
C ASP A 54 -18.64 -12.37 -8.81
N ARG A 55 -19.54 -11.48 -9.27
CA ARG A 55 -19.20 -10.07 -9.54
C ARG A 55 -18.76 -9.33 -8.29
N LEU A 56 -19.51 -9.45 -7.19
CA LEU A 56 -19.20 -8.80 -5.91
C LEU A 56 -17.88 -9.29 -5.31
N TYR A 57 -17.59 -10.59 -5.44
CA TYR A 57 -16.29 -11.12 -4.99
C TYR A 57 -15.13 -10.58 -5.82
N ARG A 58 -15.28 -10.49 -7.16
CA ARG A 58 -14.24 -9.85 -8.00
C ARG A 58 -14.02 -8.38 -7.64
N GLU A 59 -15.09 -7.62 -7.40
CA GLU A 59 -14.99 -6.22 -6.98
C GLU A 59 -14.32 -6.09 -5.59
N ALA A 60 -14.62 -7.01 -4.67
CA ALA A 60 -13.98 -7.08 -3.36
C ALA A 60 -12.49 -7.42 -3.49
N GLU A 61 -12.11 -8.29 -4.43
CA GLU A 61 -10.73 -8.65 -4.70
C GLU A 61 -9.92 -7.48 -5.25
N VAL A 62 -10.46 -6.76 -6.25
CA VAL A 62 -9.84 -5.52 -6.76
C VAL A 62 -9.65 -4.50 -5.62
N ALA A 63 -10.64 -4.33 -4.75
CA ALA A 63 -10.54 -3.43 -3.60
C ALA A 63 -9.52 -3.93 -2.57
N THR A 64 -9.39 -5.26 -2.40
CA THR A 64 -8.38 -5.90 -1.53
C THR A 64 -6.97 -5.62 -2.05
N GLU A 65 -6.72 -5.79 -3.33
CA GLU A 65 -5.42 -5.52 -3.93
C GLU A 65 -5.03 -4.03 -3.81
N ARG A 66 -5.98 -3.12 -4.01
CA ARG A 66 -5.77 -1.68 -3.76
C ARG A 66 -5.46 -1.38 -2.29
N TYR A 67 -6.19 -2.02 -1.37
CA TYR A 67 -5.92 -1.92 0.07
C TYR A 67 -4.52 -2.42 0.42
N ASN A 68 -4.14 -3.60 -0.07
CA ASN A 68 -2.83 -4.19 0.16
C ASN A 68 -1.70 -3.31 -0.36
N GLY A 69 -1.85 -2.76 -1.56
CA GLY A 69 -0.89 -1.83 -2.15
C GLY A 69 -0.76 -0.53 -1.35
N ALA A 70 -1.88 0.06 -0.93
CA ALA A 70 -1.88 1.25 -0.08
C ALA A 70 -1.25 0.97 1.28
N LYS A 71 -1.51 -0.20 1.88
CA LYS A 71 -0.92 -0.63 3.16
C LYS A 71 0.61 -0.79 3.05
N ALA A 72 1.08 -1.46 2.01
CA ALA A 72 2.52 -1.64 1.78
C ALA A 72 3.23 -0.29 1.57
N LYS A 73 2.65 0.60 0.78
CA LYS A 73 3.18 1.95 0.58
C LYS A 73 3.17 2.79 1.86
N ALA A 74 2.11 2.71 2.67
CA ALA A 74 2.04 3.41 3.96
C ALA A 74 3.11 2.92 4.93
N ALA A 75 3.37 1.61 4.99
CA ALA A 75 4.42 1.04 5.81
C ALA A 75 5.81 1.53 5.39
N ALA A 76 6.12 1.51 4.09
CA ALA A 76 7.39 2.01 3.56
C ALA A 76 7.57 3.52 3.81
N THR A 77 6.50 4.31 3.70
CA THR A 77 6.54 5.75 4.01
C THR A 77 6.80 5.98 5.51
N ALA A 78 6.17 5.18 6.40
CA ALA A 78 6.40 5.29 7.84
C ALA A 78 7.85 4.97 8.20
N GLU A 79 8.42 3.90 7.64
CA GLU A 79 9.83 3.54 7.83
C GLU A 79 10.78 4.64 7.34
N SER A 80 10.49 5.24 6.18
CA SER A 80 11.26 6.38 5.67
C SER A 80 11.20 7.60 6.60
N ILE A 81 10.03 7.91 7.18
CA ILE A 81 9.87 9.00 8.16
C ILE A 81 10.70 8.72 9.42
N ASP A 82 10.71 7.50 9.92
CA ASP A 82 11.47 7.13 11.10
C ASP A 82 13.00 7.25 10.84
N ALA A 83 13.47 6.78 9.67
CA ALA A 83 14.86 6.98 9.24
C ALA A 83 15.25 8.47 9.12
N MET A 84 14.35 9.32 8.60
CA MET A 84 14.57 10.77 8.54
C MET A 84 14.61 11.42 9.92
N ARG A 85 13.78 10.96 10.87
CA ARG A 85 13.80 11.44 12.27
C ARG A 85 15.13 11.13 12.96
N ASP A 86 15.63 9.90 12.79
CA ASP A 86 16.90 9.47 13.35
C ASP A 86 18.05 10.30 12.76
N GLU A 87 18.06 10.52 11.46
CA GLU A 87 19.07 11.35 10.81
C GLU A 87 18.98 12.82 11.27
N ALA A 88 17.77 13.37 11.41
CA ALA A 88 17.56 14.72 11.93
C ALA A 88 18.10 14.87 13.38
N ALA A 89 17.91 13.84 14.21
CA ALA A 89 18.47 13.81 15.57
C ALA A 89 20.01 13.85 15.53
N ARG A 90 20.64 12.98 14.74
CA ARG A 90 22.13 12.94 14.59
C ARG A 90 22.67 14.27 14.04
N ARG A 91 22.01 14.89 13.07
CA ARG A 91 22.43 16.20 12.52
C ARG A 91 22.26 17.33 13.53
N THR A 92 21.16 17.29 14.31
CA THR A 92 20.91 18.29 15.37
C THR A 92 21.96 18.20 16.46
N GLU A 93 22.40 16.99 16.83
CA GLU A 93 23.46 16.77 17.81
C GLU A 93 24.79 17.33 17.32
N ARG A 94 25.21 17.06 16.08
CA ARG A 94 26.40 17.66 15.46
C ARG A 94 26.31 19.18 15.39
N LEU A 95 25.17 19.75 15.05
CA LEU A 95 24.96 21.19 15.04
C LEU A 95 25.10 21.80 16.42
N ASN A 96 24.58 21.15 17.46
CA ASN A 96 24.70 21.62 18.83
C ASN A 96 26.17 21.59 19.31
N ALA A 97 26.91 20.55 18.98
CA ALA A 97 28.35 20.49 19.27
C ALA A 97 29.14 21.62 18.58
N SER A 98 28.87 21.90 17.31
CA SER A 98 29.48 23.02 16.57
C SER A 98 29.11 24.38 17.19
N ARG A 99 27.86 24.55 17.61
CA ARG A 99 27.43 25.79 18.30
C ARG A 99 28.06 25.96 19.66
N GLU A 100 28.22 24.87 20.40
CA GLU A 100 28.89 24.89 21.71
C GLU A 100 30.38 25.31 21.59
N ALA A 101 31.09 24.75 20.60
CA ALA A 101 32.47 25.14 20.30
C ALA A 101 32.60 26.62 19.95
N LEU A 102 31.70 27.15 19.09
CA LEU A 102 31.64 28.58 18.75
C LEU A 102 31.30 29.45 19.97
N GLY A 103 30.38 29.00 20.82
CA GLY A 103 29.97 29.68 22.05
C GLY A 103 31.08 29.76 23.07
N ALA A 104 31.82 28.66 23.26
CA ALA A 104 32.99 28.63 24.14
C ALA A 104 34.07 29.63 23.69
N TYR A 105 34.30 29.69 22.37
CA TYR A 105 35.23 30.66 21.79
C TYR A 105 34.77 32.11 22.03
N ALA A 106 33.53 32.45 21.72
CA ALA A 106 32.95 33.79 21.91
C ALA A 106 33.04 34.22 23.39
N ALA A 107 32.78 33.29 24.33
CA ALA A 107 32.90 33.54 25.74
C ALA A 107 34.37 33.77 26.19
N ALA A 108 35.33 33.06 25.58
CA ALA A 108 36.73 33.27 25.83
C ALA A 108 37.20 34.65 25.35
N GLN A 109 36.78 35.06 24.17
CA GLN A 109 37.07 36.38 23.61
C GLN A 109 36.48 37.53 24.45
N TYR A 110 35.23 37.36 24.92
CA TYR A 110 34.60 38.34 25.82
C TYR A 110 35.38 38.51 27.15
N ARG A 111 35.83 37.39 27.73
CA ARG A 111 36.60 37.41 28.96
C ARG A 111 38.00 38.03 28.81
N SER A 112 38.60 37.97 27.63
CA SER A 112 39.90 38.62 27.33
C SER A 112 39.81 40.11 27.07
N GLY A 113 38.66 40.74 27.36
CA GLY A 113 38.47 42.19 27.25
C GLY A 113 37.99 42.67 25.90
N GLY A 114 37.60 41.75 24.98
CA GLY A 114 36.98 42.08 23.71
C GLY A 114 37.87 42.79 22.69
N LEU A 115 39.15 42.95 22.96
CA LEU A 115 40.11 43.55 22.00
C LEU A 115 40.31 42.57 20.84
N ASP A 116 40.04 43.07 19.63
CA ASP A 116 40.27 42.30 18.40
C ASP A 116 41.78 41.88 18.36
N PRO A 117 42.10 40.61 18.06
CA PRO A 117 43.46 40.14 17.93
C PRO A 117 44.32 40.96 16.94
N SER A 118 43.70 41.54 15.91
CA SER A 118 44.37 42.45 14.99
C SER A 118 44.79 43.75 15.64
N LEU A 119 43.97 44.28 16.56
CA LEU A 119 44.31 45.47 17.36
C LEU A 119 45.44 45.17 18.36
N GLN A 120 45.42 44.03 19.01
CA GLN A 120 46.51 43.56 19.90
C GLN A 120 47.80 43.39 19.11
N LEU A 121 47.71 42.90 17.87
CA LEU A 121 48.85 42.78 16.97
C LEU A 121 49.43 44.16 16.57
N ALA A 122 48.57 45.12 16.22
CA ALA A 122 48.96 46.48 15.85
C ALA A 122 49.64 47.25 16.97
N LEU A 123 49.35 46.90 18.24
CA LEU A 123 49.95 47.48 19.45
C LEU A 123 51.23 46.76 19.87
N SER A 124 51.70 45.74 19.14
CA SER A 124 52.97 45.03 19.48
C SER A 124 54.18 45.85 19.06
N SER A 125 55.20 45.96 19.96
CA SER A 125 56.41 46.75 19.73
C SER A 125 57.56 46.01 19.05
N ASP A 126 57.31 44.72 18.63
CA ASP A 126 58.31 43.84 18.01
C ASP A 126 57.95 43.52 16.56
N PRO A 127 58.67 44.12 15.55
CA PRO A 127 58.34 43.93 14.12
C PRO A 127 58.61 42.52 13.63
N ASP A 128 59.56 41.78 14.18
CA ASP A 128 59.88 40.43 13.70
C ASP A 128 58.85 39.43 14.13
N GLN A 129 58.24 39.60 15.29
CA GLN A 129 57.13 38.78 15.79
C GLN A 129 55.81 39.20 15.18
N TYR A 130 55.68 40.41 14.65
CA TYR A 130 54.45 40.95 14.06
C TYR A 130 53.96 40.07 12.89
N LEU A 131 54.80 39.83 11.91
CA LEU A 131 54.42 39.05 10.72
C LEU A 131 54.07 37.61 11.06
N GLN A 132 54.81 37.01 12.01
CA GLN A 132 54.53 35.65 12.44
C GLN A 132 53.17 35.55 13.19
N ARG A 133 52.89 36.49 14.08
CA ARG A 133 51.59 36.58 14.76
C ARG A 133 50.45 36.91 13.82
N ALA A 134 50.66 37.78 12.81
CA ALA A 134 49.66 38.12 11.79
C ALA A 134 49.22 36.88 11.05
N SER A 135 50.13 35.99 10.64
CA SER A 135 49.80 34.76 9.95
C SER A 135 48.96 33.76 10.81
N TYR A 136 49.15 33.77 12.13
CA TYR A 136 48.32 32.98 13.06
C TYR A 136 46.92 33.57 13.22
N VAL A 137 46.81 34.90 13.33
CA VAL A 137 45.51 35.58 13.41
C VAL A 137 44.68 35.39 12.14
N GLU A 138 45.30 35.50 10.96
CA GLU A 138 44.68 35.29 9.68
C GLU A 138 44.14 33.84 9.53
N ARG A 139 44.99 32.86 9.85
CA ARG A 139 44.56 31.44 9.85
C ARG A 139 43.44 31.17 10.83
N ALA A 140 43.47 31.74 12.01
CA ALA A 140 42.42 31.60 13.00
C ALA A 140 41.14 32.28 12.54
N ALA A 141 41.18 33.42 11.86
CA ALA A 141 40.02 34.09 11.29
C ALA A 141 39.41 33.29 10.13
N ALA A 142 40.22 32.77 9.22
CA ALA A 142 39.78 31.88 8.14
C ALA A 142 39.08 30.60 8.66
N GLY A 143 39.69 29.95 9.65
CA GLY A 143 39.11 28.77 10.30
C GLY A 143 37.73 29.04 10.91
N ARG A 144 37.53 30.21 11.53
CA ARG A 144 36.20 30.60 12.07
C ARG A 144 35.17 30.87 11.01
N ALA A 145 35.56 31.52 9.91
CA ALA A 145 34.64 31.74 8.78
C ALA A 145 34.19 30.41 8.20
N ASP A 146 35.06 29.41 8.12
CA ASP A 146 34.73 28.07 7.67
C ASP A 146 33.77 27.34 8.65
N GLU A 147 34.00 27.50 9.94
CA GLU A 147 33.16 26.90 10.98
C GLU A 147 31.72 27.52 10.96
N LEU A 148 31.61 28.84 10.85
CA LEU A 148 30.34 29.53 10.70
C LEU A 148 29.60 29.08 9.44
N ARG A 149 30.30 28.95 8.30
CA ARG A 149 29.73 28.40 7.08
C ARG A 149 29.26 26.95 7.26
N THR A 150 29.98 26.18 8.04
CA THR A 150 29.58 24.80 8.36
C THR A 150 28.33 24.76 9.21
N VAL A 151 28.24 25.59 10.27
CA VAL A 151 27.01 25.70 11.08
C VAL A 151 25.82 26.16 10.23
N GLN A 152 26.01 27.15 9.34
CA GLN A 152 24.92 27.58 8.45
C GLN A 152 24.43 26.45 7.54
N ARG A 153 25.35 25.68 6.94
CA ARG A 153 25.00 24.48 6.14
C ARG A 153 24.25 23.45 6.99
N GLN A 154 24.73 23.13 8.17
CA GLN A 154 24.08 22.17 9.08
C GLN A 154 22.65 22.63 9.46
N VAL A 155 22.42 23.92 9.69
CA VAL A 155 21.08 24.48 9.95
C VAL A 155 20.17 24.27 8.75
N ALA A 156 20.66 24.58 7.54
CA ALA A 156 19.90 24.42 6.31
C ALA A 156 19.57 22.93 6.06
N ASP A 157 20.54 22.04 6.25
CA ASP A 157 20.36 20.59 6.07
C ASP A 157 19.30 20.01 7.03
N VAL A 158 19.32 20.44 8.31
CA VAL A 158 18.31 20.02 9.29
C VAL A 158 16.92 20.57 8.91
N ALA A 159 16.85 21.81 8.46
CA ALA A 159 15.60 22.42 8.04
C ALA A 159 15.01 21.72 6.81
N GLN A 160 15.85 21.41 5.81
CA GLN A 160 15.44 20.65 4.63
C GLN A 160 14.90 19.27 5.01
N LEU A 161 15.64 18.49 5.80
CA LEU A 161 15.25 17.15 6.23
C LEU A 161 13.91 17.14 6.98
N ARG A 162 13.68 18.16 7.82
CA ARG A 162 12.39 18.34 8.52
C ARG A 162 11.25 18.66 7.56
N SER A 163 11.50 19.46 6.53
CA SER A 163 10.52 19.78 5.49
C SER A 163 10.15 18.55 4.68
N GLU A 164 11.13 17.74 4.29
CA GLU A 164 10.92 16.47 3.59
C GLU A 164 10.09 15.49 4.44
N ALA A 165 10.44 15.33 5.73
CA ALA A 165 9.69 14.49 6.66
C ALA A 165 8.24 14.96 6.85
N ALA A 166 8.00 16.29 6.88
CA ALA A 166 6.65 16.84 6.95
C ALA A 166 5.83 16.55 5.69
N GLY A 167 6.45 16.61 4.50
CA GLY A 167 5.82 16.22 3.23
C GLY A 167 5.43 14.75 3.23
N GLN A 168 6.32 13.86 3.67
CA GLN A 168 6.03 12.43 3.77
C GLN A 168 4.94 12.12 4.81
N LEU A 169 4.87 12.86 5.91
CA LEU A 169 3.81 12.71 6.90
C LEU A 169 2.43 13.08 6.33
N ALA A 170 2.36 14.14 5.53
CA ALA A 170 1.13 14.51 4.82
C ALA A 170 0.71 13.41 3.84
N GLU A 171 1.65 12.84 3.10
CA GLU A 171 1.41 11.72 2.20
C GLU A 171 0.93 10.47 2.96
N LEU A 172 1.54 10.13 4.09
CA LEU A 172 1.12 9.02 4.95
C LEU A 172 -0.32 9.19 5.43
N THR A 173 -0.71 10.40 5.80
CA THR A 173 -2.09 10.73 6.22
C THR A 173 -3.09 10.52 5.07
N ALA A 174 -2.76 10.95 3.86
CA ALA A 174 -3.58 10.71 2.67
C ALA A 174 -3.73 9.21 2.39
N ARG A 175 -2.63 8.45 2.44
CA ARG A 175 -2.64 6.98 2.28
C ARG A 175 -3.48 6.27 3.34
N GLN A 176 -3.46 6.72 4.58
CA GLN A 176 -4.32 6.18 5.65
C GLN A 176 -5.82 6.41 5.36
N THR A 177 -6.16 7.53 4.76
CA THR A 177 -7.54 7.81 4.31
C THR A 177 -7.96 6.86 3.19
N ASP A 178 -7.09 6.63 2.21
CA ASP A 178 -7.31 5.65 1.15
C ASP A 178 -7.48 4.22 1.69
N LEU A 179 -6.68 3.84 2.68
CA LEU A 179 -6.82 2.55 3.37
C LEU A 179 -8.20 2.38 4.00
N LYS A 180 -8.70 3.40 4.71
CA LYS A 180 -10.04 3.37 5.31
C LYS A 180 -11.12 3.21 4.23
N ARG A 181 -11.01 3.93 3.11
CA ARG A 181 -11.94 3.85 1.98
C ARG A 181 -11.94 2.46 1.35
N HIS A 182 -10.78 1.91 1.00
CA HIS A 182 -10.68 0.58 0.41
C HIS A 182 -11.18 -0.52 1.36
N LYS A 183 -10.84 -0.43 2.64
CA LYS A 183 -11.35 -1.34 3.68
C LYS A 183 -12.88 -1.31 3.77
N ALA A 184 -13.49 -0.12 3.72
CA ALA A 184 -14.94 0.02 3.71
C ALA A 184 -15.57 -0.62 2.45
N THR A 185 -14.98 -0.40 1.28
CA THR A 185 -15.42 -1.00 0.01
C THR A 185 -15.38 -2.53 0.07
N VAL A 186 -14.27 -3.13 0.54
CA VAL A 186 -14.16 -4.58 0.70
C VAL A 186 -15.28 -5.13 1.59
N ARG A 187 -15.46 -4.50 2.75
CA ARG A 187 -16.49 -4.93 3.72
C ARG A 187 -17.89 -4.82 3.14
N ALA A 188 -18.21 -3.74 2.43
CA ALA A 188 -19.51 -3.54 1.80
C ALA A 188 -19.80 -4.64 0.77
N LYS A 189 -18.85 -4.90 -0.16
CA LYS A 189 -19.01 -5.92 -1.19
C LYS A 189 -19.16 -7.32 -0.62
N LEU A 190 -18.36 -7.68 0.39
CA LEU A 190 -18.49 -8.96 1.08
C LEU A 190 -19.80 -9.09 1.85
N SER A 191 -20.29 -8.02 2.47
CA SER A 191 -21.58 -8.01 3.16
C SER A 191 -22.74 -8.21 2.18
N GLU A 192 -22.70 -7.53 1.03
CA GLU A 192 -23.69 -7.65 -0.03
C GLU A 192 -23.73 -9.07 -0.62
N ALA A 193 -22.57 -9.65 -0.92
CA ALA A 193 -22.46 -11.03 -1.38
C ALA A 193 -23.06 -12.02 -0.37
N ARG A 194 -22.75 -11.86 0.93
CA ARG A 194 -23.31 -12.71 2.00
C ARG A 194 -24.84 -12.58 2.10
N LYS A 195 -25.39 -11.37 1.96
CA LYS A 195 -26.83 -11.15 1.98
C LYS A 195 -27.51 -11.86 0.80
N LEU A 196 -26.93 -11.83 -0.38
CA LEU A 196 -27.45 -12.56 -1.54
C LEU A 196 -27.40 -14.07 -1.32
N LEU A 197 -26.29 -14.59 -0.84
CA LEU A 197 -26.15 -16.02 -0.51
C LEU A 197 -27.14 -16.48 0.56
N ALA A 198 -27.48 -15.63 1.54
CA ALA A 198 -28.44 -15.94 2.59
C ALA A 198 -29.90 -16.02 2.07
N ARG A 199 -30.18 -15.47 0.88
CA ARG A 199 -31.51 -15.57 0.22
C ARG A 199 -31.71 -16.87 -0.53
N LEU A 200 -30.66 -17.64 -0.78
CA LEU A 200 -30.74 -18.93 -1.45
C LEU A 200 -31.44 -19.96 -0.55
N SER A 201 -32.32 -20.76 -1.14
CA SER A 201 -32.87 -21.94 -0.49
C SER A 201 -31.75 -22.96 -0.21
N PRO A 202 -31.95 -23.92 0.72
CA PRO A 202 -30.94 -24.95 0.98
C PRO A 202 -30.51 -25.72 -0.26
N ALA A 203 -31.42 -26.05 -1.16
CA ALA A 203 -31.14 -26.73 -2.45
C ALA A 203 -30.32 -25.86 -3.39
N GLN A 204 -30.66 -24.55 -3.50
CA GLN A 204 -29.93 -23.60 -4.32
C GLN A 204 -28.54 -23.33 -3.74
N ARG A 205 -28.42 -23.31 -2.42
CA ARG A 205 -27.12 -23.15 -1.74
C ARG A 205 -26.23 -24.36 -2.01
N ALA A 206 -26.75 -25.57 -1.89
CA ALA A 206 -26.00 -26.79 -2.19
C ALA A 206 -25.55 -26.81 -3.66
N ALA A 207 -26.41 -26.38 -4.60
CA ALA A 207 -26.05 -26.28 -6.00
C ALA A 207 -24.96 -25.21 -6.26
N TYR A 208 -25.02 -24.08 -5.57
CA TYR A 208 -23.98 -23.04 -5.60
C TYR A 208 -22.64 -23.59 -5.10
N ASP A 209 -22.63 -24.22 -3.92
CA ASP A 209 -21.44 -24.77 -3.30
C ASP A 209 -20.83 -25.92 -4.15
N ALA A 210 -21.67 -26.75 -4.77
CA ALA A 210 -21.27 -27.79 -5.72
C ALA A 210 -20.66 -27.19 -7.01
N SER A 211 -21.24 -26.11 -7.55
CA SER A 211 -20.73 -25.45 -8.75
C SER A 211 -19.40 -24.71 -8.51
N ASP A 212 -19.15 -24.30 -7.27
CA ASP A 212 -17.96 -23.59 -6.84
C ASP A 212 -16.84 -24.54 -6.34
N GLY A 213 -17.23 -25.65 -5.71
CA GLY A 213 -16.32 -26.71 -5.25
C GLY A 213 -16.20 -27.91 -6.21
N GLY A 214 -17.15 -28.06 -7.11
CA GLY A 214 -17.43 -29.30 -7.82
C GLY A 214 -16.48 -29.70 -8.95
N ARG A 215 -15.48 -28.89 -9.27
CA ARG A 215 -14.42 -29.29 -10.22
C ARG A 215 -13.05 -29.48 -9.56
N GLY A 216 -12.96 -29.30 -8.24
CA GLY A 216 -11.71 -29.39 -7.50
C GLY A 216 -11.74 -30.25 -6.24
N ALA A 217 -12.90 -30.78 -5.82
CA ALA A 217 -13.02 -31.69 -4.68
C ALA A 217 -12.72 -33.16 -5.03
N GLY A 218 -11.78 -33.37 -5.95
CA GLY A 218 -10.98 -34.58 -5.84
C GLY A 218 -10.20 -34.42 -4.54
N HIS A 219 -10.39 -35.31 -3.56
CA HIS A 219 -9.55 -35.44 -2.39
C HIS A 219 -8.12 -35.14 -2.81
N ALA A 220 -7.40 -34.32 -2.02
CA ALA A 220 -5.98 -34.12 -2.23
C ALA A 220 -5.33 -35.52 -2.14
N ASP A 221 -5.31 -36.18 -3.28
CA ASP A 221 -4.64 -37.46 -3.41
C ASP A 221 -3.16 -37.15 -3.31
N ARG A 222 -2.59 -37.46 -2.13
CA ARG A 222 -1.16 -37.31 -1.86
C ARG A 222 -0.33 -38.24 -2.75
N SER A 223 -0.98 -39.10 -3.51
CA SER A 223 -0.43 -40.02 -4.52
C SER A 223 -0.56 -39.45 -5.96
N SER A 224 -0.79 -38.14 -6.16
CA SER A 224 -0.83 -37.56 -7.51
C SER A 224 0.39 -37.99 -8.33
N PRO A 225 0.19 -38.44 -9.56
CA PRO A 225 1.29 -38.89 -10.40
C PRO A 225 2.25 -37.72 -10.54
N ARG A 226 3.52 -37.97 -10.32
CA ARG A 226 4.61 -37.09 -10.71
C ARG A 226 4.50 -36.86 -12.21
N GLY A 227 3.67 -35.89 -12.60
CA GLY A 227 3.62 -35.40 -13.97
C GLY A 227 5.02 -34.96 -14.38
N SER A 228 5.31 -35.06 -15.65
CA SER A 228 6.60 -34.76 -16.28
C SER A 228 7.09 -33.32 -16.12
N ASP A 229 6.31 -32.42 -15.49
CA ASP A 229 6.63 -31.02 -15.26
C ASP A 229 7.39 -30.86 -13.95
N ARG A 230 8.68 -31.11 -14.00
CA ARG A 230 9.60 -30.82 -12.89
C ARG A 230 9.76 -29.32 -12.76
N ALA A 231 9.73 -28.79 -11.54
CA ALA A 231 10.06 -27.40 -11.28
C ALA A 231 11.45 -27.05 -11.87
N PRO A 232 11.59 -25.91 -12.53
CA PRO A 232 12.80 -25.55 -13.26
C PRO A 232 14.05 -25.44 -12.37
N ASN A 233 13.84 -25.15 -11.07
CA ASN A 233 14.93 -25.01 -10.10
C ASN A 233 14.44 -25.32 -8.67
N ALA A 234 15.38 -25.40 -7.71
CA ALA A 234 15.11 -25.73 -6.32
C ALA A 234 14.20 -24.68 -5.63
N ARG A 235 14.30 -23.40 -5.98
CA ARG A 235 13.46 -22.35 -5.40
C ARG A 235 12.00 -22.49 -5.85
N ALA A 236 11.78 -22.74 -7.13
CA ALA A 236 10.44 -23.01 -7.65
C ALA A 236 9.84 -24.28 -6.99
N ALA A 237 10.64 -25.33 -6.82
CA ALA A 237 10.21 -26.55 -6.11
C ALA A 237 9.82 -26.25 -4.66
N ALA A 238 10.59 -25.44 -3.93
CA ALA A 238 10.29 -25.03 -2.56
C ALA A 238 9.01 -24.18 -2.48
N ALA A 239 8.80 -23.23 -3.40
CA ALA A 239 7.60 -22.43 -3.46
C ALA A 239 6.35 -23.29 -3.72
N VAL A 240 6.43 -24.26 -4.64
CA VAL A 240 5.37 -25.22 -4.93
C VAL A 240 5.09 -26.11 -3.70
N ALA A 241 6.12 -26.62 -3.04
CA ALA A 241 5.96 -27.43 -1.84
C ALA A 241 5.26 -26.65 -0.71
N PHE A 242 5.61 -25.38 -0.50
CA PHE A 242 4.92 -24.50 0.45
C PHE A 242 3.44 -24.36 0.11
N ALA A 243 3.11 -24.10 -1.15
CA ALA A 243 1.72 -23.95 -1.59
C ALA A 243 0.89 -25.22 -1.38
N TYR A 244 1.46 -26.41 -1.59
CA TYR A 244 0.82 -27.68 -1.23
C TYR A 244 0.56 -27.78 0.28
N GLY A 245 1.48 -27.32 1.13
CA GLY A 245 1.30 -27.25 2.58
C GLY A 245 0.27 -26.23 3.05
N ALA A 246 -0.13 -25.32 2.18
CA ALA A 246 -1.15 -24.32 2.45
C ALA A 246 -2.58 -24.77 2.05
N LEU A 247 -2.73 -25.92 1.36
CA LEU A 247 -4.04 -26.44 0.95
C LEU A 247 -4.98 -26.58 2.15
N GLY A 248 -6.24 -26.20 1.95
CA GLY A 248 -7.28 -26.26 2.98
C GLY A 248 -7.29 -25.07 3.93
N LYS A 249 -6.26 -24.21 3.95
CA LYS A 249 -6.24 -23.01 4.79
C LYS A 249 -7.26 -21.98 4.27
N PRO A 250 -7.96 -21.26 5.17
CA PRO A 250 -9.00 -20.34 4.76
C PRO A 250 -8.46 -19.12 4.01
N TYR A 251 -9.26 -18.61 3.05
CA TYR A 251 -9.04 -17.29 2.49
C TYR A 251 -9.41 -16.21 3.51
N VAL A 252 -8.48 -15.30 3.75
CA VAL A 252 -8.73 -14.06 4.50
C VAL A 252 -8.07 -12.91 3.74
N TRP A 253 -8.86 -11.90 3.37
CA TRP A 253 -8.35 -10.74 2.66
C TRP A 253 -7.24 -10.01 3.45
N GLY A 254 -6.15 -9.66 2.77
CA GLY A 254 -4.98 -9.02 3.39
C GLY A 254 -4.05 -9.97 4.13
N ALA A 255 -4.35 -11.28 4.20
CA ALA A 255 -3.55 -12.25 4.91
C ALA A 255 -2.39 -12.80 4.05
N THR A 256 -1.24 -13.01 4.71
CA THR A 256 0.01 -13.54 4.13
C THR A 256 0.51 -14.80 4.83
N GLY A 257 -0.36 -15.45 5.63
CA GLY A 257 -0.02 -16.67 6.38
C GLY A 257 0.28 -16.41 7.85
N PRO A 258 0.65 -17.46 8.60
CA PRO A 258 0.72 -18.86 8.19
C PRO A 258 -0.63 -19.60 8.20
N SER A 259 -1.66 -19.07 8.91
CA SER A 259 -2.95 -19.74 9.11
C SER A 259 -3.98 -19.46 8.02
N SER A 260 -3.82 -18.39 7.26
CA SER A 260 -4.75 -17.94 6.22
C SER A 260 -4.02 -17.12 5.16
N PHE A 261 -4.59 -17.03 3.97
CA PHE A 261 -3.99 -16.31 2.84
C PHE A 261 -5.05 -15.59 2.01
N ASP A 262 -4.68 -14.48 1.37
CA ASP A 262 -5.33 -14.04 0.14
C ASP A 262 -4.51 -14.51 -1.08
N CYS A 263 -4.96 -14.21 -2.31
CA CYS A 263 -4.34 -14.73 -3.53
C CYS A 263 -2.85 -14.33 -3.65
N SER A 264 -2.56 -13.04 -3.55
CA SER A 264 -1.20 -12.50 -3.65
C SER A 264 -0.35 -12.75 -2.41
N GLY A 265 -0.97 -12.91 -1.24
CA GLY A 265 -0.31 -13.30 0.00
C GLY A 265 0.16 -14.75 0.00
N LEU A 266 -0.58 -15.64 -0.63
CA LEU A 266 -0.17 -17.04 -0.79
C LEU A 266 1.09 -17.15 -1.65
N THR A 267 1.09 -16.50 -2.81
CA THR A 267 2.25 -16.49 -3.72
C THR A 267 3.47 -15.79 -3.10
N GLN A 268 3.24 -14.68 -2.40
CA GLN A 268 4.29 -13.99 -1.64
C GLN A 268 4.93 -14.89 -0.59
N ALA A 269 4.12 -15.59 0.22
CA ALA A 269 4.61 -16.49 1.26
C ALA A 269 5.32 -17.72 0.66
N ALA A 270 4.79 -18.28 -0.44
CA ALA A 270 5.39 -19.40 -1.11
C ALA A 270 6.79 -19.09 -1.64
N TRP A 271 6.95 -18.00 -2.34
CA TRP A 271 8.28 -17.58 -2.81
C TRP A 271 9.18 -17.06 -1.69
N GLY A 272 8.60 -16.43 -0.66
CA GLY A 272 9.31 -16.04 0.56
C GLY A 272 9.96 -17.23 1.26
N SER A 273 9.27 -18.39 1.31
CA SER A 273 9.83 -19.64 1.85
C SER A 273 11.00 -20.20 1.03
N ALA A 274 11.07 -19.83 -0.24
CA ALA A 274 12.16 -20.15 -1.16
C ALA A 274 13.29 -19.10 -1.17
N GLY A 275 13.24 -18.10 -0.26
CA GLY A 275 14.22 -17.02 -0.16
C GLY A 275 14.07 -15.93 -1.22
N VAL A 276 12.90 -15.83 -1.87
CA VAL A 276 12.62 -14.80 -2.88
C VAL A 276 11.51 -13.88 -2.39
N SER A 277 11.82 -12.60 -2.22
CA SER A 277 10.85 -11.59 -1.79
C SER A 277 9.99 -11.13 -2.97
N LEU A 278 8.68 -11.35 -2.89
CA LEU A 278 7.72 -10.83 -3.86
C LEU A 278 7.03 -9.58 -3.30
N PRO A 279 6.66 -8.64 -4.18
CA PRO A 279 5.83 -7.50 -3.77
C PRO A 279 4.43 -7.98 -3.34
N ARG A 280 3.70 -7.11 -2.63
CA ARG A 280 2.47 -7.51 -1.93
C ARG A 280 1.27 -7.74 -2.85
N THR A 281 1.20 -7.08 -3.99
CA THR A 281 -0.01 -7.08 -4.84
C THR A 281 0.17 -7.81 -6.15
N THR A 282 -0.91 -8.36 -6.71
CA THR A 282 -0.93 -8.93 -8.06
C THR A 282 -0.42 -7.95 -9.11
N TYR A 283 -0.78 -6.66 -8.99
CA TYR A 283 -0.35 -5.58 -9.90
C TYR A 283 1.16 -5.42 -9.99
N THR A 284 1.87 -5.72 -8.92
CA THR A 284 3.33 -5.62 -8.84
C THR A 284 4.01 -6.98 -9.02
N GLN A 285 3.39 -8.07 -8.58
CA GLN A 285 3.91 -9.43 -8.75
C GLN A 285 4.03 -9.83 -10.22
N ILE A 286 3.13 -9.36 -11.08
CA ILE A 286 3.17 -9.66 -12.51
C ILE A 286 4.43 -9.12 -13.19
N ASN A 287 5.12 -8.18 -12.56
CA ASN A 287 6.38 -7.59 -13.02
C ASN A 287 7.59 -8.02 -12.16
N ALA A 288 7.41 -8.97 -11.25
CA ALA A 288 8.47 -9.41 -10.34
C ALA A 288 9.42 -10.46 -10.94
N GLY A 289 9.23 -10.80 -12.22
CA GLY A 289 10.05 -11.77 -12.94
C GLY A 289 9.92 -11.62 -14.45
N GLN A 290 10.43 -12.60 -15.18
CA GLN A 290 10.32 -12.65 -16.62
C GLN A 290 8.90 -13.04 -17.04
N ARG A 291 8.32 -12.35 -18.02
CA ARG A 291 7.03 -12.74 -18.62
C ARG A 291 7.17 -14.05 -19.37
N VAL A 292 6.21 -14.95 -19.17
CA VAL A 292 6.20 -16.28 -19.77
C VAL A 292 4.92 -16.45 -20.56
N PRO A 293 4.99 -16.91 -21.82
CA PRO A 293 3.81 -17.29 -22.57
C PRO A 293 3.15 -18.52 -21.95
N ARG A 294 1.83 -18.66 -22.15
CA ARG A 294 1.06 -19.77 -21.57
C ARG A 294 1.60 -21.16 -21.96
N SER A 295 2.14 -21.30 -23.17
CA SER A 295 2.73 -22.55 -23.68
C SER A 295 4.01 -22.98 -22.97
N GLU A 296 4.68 -22.08 -22.26
CA GLU A 296 5.96 -22.30 -21.60
C GLU A 296 5.88 -22.31 -20.07
N LEU A 297 4.65 -22.42 -19.54
CA LEU A 297 4.43 -22.47 -18.10
C LEU A 297 5.15 -23.65 -17.45
N ALA A 298 5.88 -23.37 -16.37
CA ALA A 298 6.56 -24.36 -15.55
C ALA A 298 6.12 -24.25 -14.06
N PRO A 299 6.17 -25.35 -13.28
CA PRO A 299 5.82 -25.29 -11.87
C PRO A 299 6.63 -24.26 -11.10
N GLY A 300 5.93 -23.39 -10.36
CA GLY A 300 6.48 -22.20 -9.68
C GLY A 300 6.15 -20.89 -10.38
N ASP A 301 5.76 -20.89 -11.66
CA ASP A 301 5.35 -19.66 -12.34
C ASP A 301 4.10 -19.06 -11.68
N LEU A 302 4.04 -17.75 -11.63
CA LEU A 302 2.85 -16.99 -11.22
C LEU A 302 1.92 -16.87 -12.40
N VAL A 303 0.66 -17.28 -12.26
CA VAL A 303 -0.38 -17.16 -13.27
C VAL A 303 -1.41 -16.12 -12.84
N PHE A 304 -1.68 -15.14 -13.69
CA PHE A 304 -2.53 -13.99 -13.41
C PHE A 304 -3.81 -14.03 -14.22
N PHE A 305 -4.89 -13.50 -13.63
CA PHE A 305 -6.22 -13.60 -14.18
C PHE A 305 -6.94 -12.25 -14.19
N TYR A 306 -7.96 -12.17 -15.07
CA TYR A 306 -8.77 -10.99 -15.38
C TYR A 306 -7.97 -9.85 -16.03
N SER A 307 -8.61 -9.05 -16.87
CA SER A 307 -7.98 -7.92 -17.59
C SER A 307 -7.35 -6.87 -16.65
N GLY A 308 -7.86 -6.77 -15.42
CA GLY A 308 -7.32 -5.90 -14.38
C GLY A 308 -6.22 -6.54 -13.52
N VAL A 309 -5.79 -7.77 -13.83
CA VAL A 309 -4.74 -8.50 -13.05
C VAL A 309 -5.06 -8.54 -11.55
N SER A 310 -6.32 -8.82 -11.20
CA SER A 310 -6.77 -8.78 -9.81
C SER A 310 -6.59 -10.09 -9.05
N HIS A 311 -6.27 -11.20 -9.75
CA HIS A 311 -6.08 -12.52 -9.15
C HIS A 311 -4.77 -13.17 -9.59
N VAL A 312 -4.19 -14.00 -8.70
CA VAL A 312 -2.96 -14.75 -8.97
C VAL A 312 -3.03 -16.14 -8.34
N GLY A 313 -2.44 -17.12 -9.02
CA GLY A 313 -2.18 -18.46 -8.52
C GLY A 313 -0.75 -18.87 -8.79
N LEU A 314 -0.30 -19.92 -8.11
CA LEU A 314 0.98 -20.57 -8.33
C LEU A 314 0.77 -21.78 -9.24
N TYR A 315 1.37 -21.78 -10.42
CA TYR A 315 1.29 -22.90 -11.35
C TYR A 315 2.03 -24.12 -10.80
N ILE A 316 1.43 -25.30 -10.93
CA ILE A 316 1.97 -26.57 -10.38
C ILE A 316 2.15 -27.67 -11.45
N GLY A 317 2.01 -27.30 -12.74
CA GLY A 317 2.06 -28.25 -13.84
C GLY A 317 0.68 -28.76 -14.29
N ASN A 318 0.62 -29.40 -15.45
CA ASN A 318 -0.59 -30.04 -16.00
C ASN A 318 -1.82 -29.13 -16.10
N GLY A 319 -1.62 -27.84 -16.45
CA GLY A 319 -2.69 -26.88 -16.53
C GLY A 319 -3.36 -26.53 -15.21
N ARG A 320 -2.72 -26.79 -14.07
CA ARG A 320 -3.25 -26.57 -12.72
C ARG A 320 -2.45 -25.57 -11.93
N MET A 321 -3.11 -24.91 -10.99
CA MET A 321 -2.53 -23.96 -10.06
C MET A 321 -3.00 -24.25 -8.64
N ILE A 322 -2.26 -23.75 -7.64
CA ILE A 322 -2.74 -23.57 -6.28
C ILE A 322 -3.02 -22.08 -6.07
N HIS A 323 -4.21 -21.78 -5.57
CA HIS A 323 -4.61 -20.39 -5.29
C HIS A 323 -5.49 -20.30 -4.05
N ALA A 324 -5.60 -19.08 -3.49
CA ALA A 324 -6.59 -18.72 -2.49
C ALA A 324 -7.74 -17.98 -3.23
N PRO A 325 -8.89 -18.63 -3.48
CA PRO A 325 -9.85 -18.15 -4.48
C PRO A 325 -10.67 -16.94 -4.02
N ARG A 326 -11.29 -17.00 -2.84
CA ARG A 326 -12.18 -15.98 -2.31
C ARG A 326 -12.59 -16.24 -0.85
N PRO A 327 -13.15 -15.24 -0.13
CA PRO A 327 -13.72 -15.46 1.20
C PRO A 327 -14.76 -16.60 1.21
N GLY A 328 -14.61 -17.50 2.19
CA GLY A 328 -15.47 -18.66 2.36
C GLY A 328 -15.03 -19.89 1.58
N ALA A 329 -14.02 -19.81 0.76
CA ALA A 329 -13.39 -20.94 0.11
C ALA A 329 -11.94 -21.09 0.58
N PRO A 330 -11.44 -22.34 0.81
CA PRO A 330 -10.07 -22.59 1.22
C PRO A 330 -9.10 -22.48 0.04
N VAL A 331 -7.81 -22.39 0.35
CA VAL A 331 -6.72 -22.60 -0.62
C VAL A 331 -6.91 -23.97 -1.26
N ARG A 332 -6.90 -24.01 -2.59
CA ARG A 332 -7.22 -25.22 -3.35
C ARG A 332 -6.41 -25.32 -4.65
N ILE A 333 -6.43 -26.50 -5.22
CA ILE A 333 -5.96 -26.74 -6.58
C ILE A 333 -7.12 -26.47 -7.54
N ALA A 334 -6.82 -25.75 -8.64
CA ALA A 334 -7.80 -25.43 -9.69
C ALA A 334 -7.14 -25.48 -11.08
N PRO A 335 -7.93 -25.68 -12.15
CA PRO A 335 -7.45 -25.49 -13.50
C PRO A 335 -7.13 -24.00 -13.76
N ILE A 336 -6.10 -23.70 -14.55
CA ILE A 336 -5.82 -22.32 -14.97
C ILE A 336 -6.87 -21.75 -15.93
N ASP A 337 -7.76 -22.59 -16.44
CA ASP A 337 -8.89 -22.20 -17.31
C ASP A 337 -10.16 -21.86 -16.52
N GLU A 338 -10.14 -21.93 -15.20
CA GLU A 338 -11.28 -21.58 -14.36
C GLU A 338 -11.60 -20.07 -14.46
N MET A 339 -10.58 -19.25 -14.74
CA MET A 339 -10.69 -17.79 -14.84
C MET A 339 -10.02 -17.29 -16.13
N PRO A 340 -10.43 -16.11 -16.65
CA PRO A 340 -9.79 -15.50 -17.83
C PRO A 340 -8.29 -15.23 -17.58
N PHE A 341 -7.43 -15.95 -18.27
CA PHE A 341 -5.98 -15.80 -18.18
C PHE A 341 -5.53 -14.43 -18.71
N ALA A 342 -4.71 -13.72 -17.93
CA ALA A 342 -4.18 -12.39 -18.26
C ALA A 342 -2.68 -12.39 -18.53
N GLY A 343 -1.94 -13.35 -18.01
CA GLY A 343 -0.50 -13.46 -18.19
C GLY A 343 0.17 -14.33 -17.15
N ALA A 344 1.47 -14.53 -17.31
CA ALA A 344 2.28 -15.25 -16.32
C ALA A 344 3.67 -14.60 -16.15
N ALA A 345 4.31 -14.90 -15.01
CA ALA A 345 5.65 -14.45 -14.72
C ALA A 345 6.46 -15.57 -14.03
N ARG A 346 7.68 -15.79 -14.51
CA ARG A 346 8.68 -16.67 -13.89
C ARG A 346 9.57 -15.83 -12.99
N VAL A 347 9.59 -16.15 -11.71
CA VAL A 347 10.23 -15.32 -10.67
C VAL A 347 11.74 -15.60 -10.58
N ALA A 348 12.16 -16.85 -10.78
CA ALA A 348 13.56 -17.27 -10.66
C ALA A 348 13.86 -18.50 -11.53
#